data_02c480801db60c6fa3a0295f3eeb8ce9
#
_entry.id   02c480801db60c6fa3a0295f3eeb8ce9
#
_cell.length_a   1.000
_cell.length_b   1.000
_cell.length_c   1.000
_cell.angle_alpha   90.00
_cell.angle_beta   90.00
_cell.angle_gamma   90.00
#
_symmetry.space_group_name_H-M   'P 1'
#
loop_
_entity.id
_entity.type
_entity.pdbx_description
1 polymer ?
#
loop_
_entity_poly.entity_id
_entity_poly.type
_entity_poly.pdbx_seq_one_letter_code
_entity_poly.pdbx_strand_id
1 'polypeptide(L)'
;VLVAEDVTEFTPFAQQVLAGDPDLVFVAWAGATSGAMWQAMSQQGVLDEIPVVTGLGDSATFAAYGEASEKISFLNHYFPGANDNDVNTAMIEAIDAEGGTPDLFSPDGFNAAIMIVHAIQEGKGDVDAMIAALEGFEFDGPKGAMTVRASDHALIQEMYQAKLVADGDTFVPELVDTAAADDVAPPEATK
;
A
#
# COMPACT_ATOMS: atom_id res chain seq x y z
N VAL A 1 17.50 1.20 -13.74
CA VAL A 1 16.98 1.50 -15.08
C VAL A 1 15.94 2.61 -14.94
N LEU A 2 16.11 3.72 -15.67
CA LEU A 2 15.12 4.81 -15.73
C LEU A 2 14.35 4.70 -17.03
N VAL A 3 13.03 4.87 -16.95
CA VAL A 3 12.11 4.77 -18.08
C VAL A 3 11.35 6.08 -18.20
N ALA A 4 11.25 6.63 -19.42
CA ALA A 4 10.48 7.85 -19.66
C ALA A 4 8.97 7.55 -19.59
N GLU A 5 8.18 8.53 -19.15
CA GLU A 5 6.75 8.37 -18.89
C GLU A 5 5.93 8.00 -20.15
N ASP A 6 6.39 8.42 -21.33
CA ASP A 6 5.74 8.17 -22.61
C ASP A 6 6.09 6.83 -23.26
N VAL A 7 6.89 5.98 -22.58
CA VAL A 7 7.28 4.66 -23.08
C VAL A 7 6.08 3.71 -23.09
N THR A 8 5.94 3.00 -24.20
CA THR A 8 4.91 1.96 -24.40
C THR A 8 5.50 0.58 -24.74
N GLU A 9 6.82 0.50 -25.02
CA GLU A 9 7.55 -0.73 -25.31
C GLU A 9 8.65 -0.96 -24.26
N PHE A 10 8.51 -2.02 -23.46
CA PHE A 10 9.34 -2.26 -22.27
C PHE A 10 10.39 -3.35 -22.44
N THR A 11 10.38 -4.10 -23.55
CA THR A 11 11.36 -5.18 -23.82
C THR A 11 12.82 -4.72 -23.65
N PRO A 12 13.26 -3.56 -24.20
CA PRO A 12 14.63 -3.14 -24.03
C PRO A 12 15.02 -2.85 -22.57
N PHE A 13 14.06 -2.39 -21.77
CA PHE A 13 14.28 -2.10 -20.35
C PHE A 13 14.36 -3.38 -19.52
N ALA A 14 13.51 -4.37 -19.78
CA ALA A 14 13.59 -5.69 -19.16
C ALA A 14 14.96 -6.35 -19.46
N GLN A 15 15.43 -6.26 -20.70
CA GLN A 15 16.77 -6.75 -21.07
C GLN A 15 17.91 -6.00 -20.36
N GLN A 16 17.77 -4.68 -20.11
CA GLN A 16 18.75 -3.93 -19.33
C GLN A 16 18.77 -4.36 -17.86
N VAL A 17 17.61 -4.70 -17.29
CA VAL A 17 17.53 -5.26 -15.93
C VAL A 17 18.31 -6.56 -15.85
N LEU A 18 18.06 -7.52 -16.75
CA LEU A 18 18.79 -8.79 -16.81
C LEU A 18 20.30 -8.59 -17.00
N ALA A 19 20.70 -7.70 -17.90
CA ALA A 19 22.11 -7.41 -18.15
C ALA A 19 22.84 -6.80 -16.94
N GLY A 20 22.10 -6.19 -16.02
CA GLY A 20 22.62 -5.62 -14.76
C GLY A 20 22.84 -6.66 -13.67
N ASP A 21 22.32 -7.86 -13.82
CA ASP A 21 22.43 -8.99 -12.87
C ASP A 21 22.22 -8.57 -11.40
N PRO A 22 21.08 -7.90 -11.06
CA PRO A 22 20.83 -7.45 -9.70
C PRO A 22 20.31 -8.59 -8.82
N ASP A 23 20.58 -8.53 -7.53
CA ASP A 23 20.06 -9.47 -6.53
C ASP A 23 18.55 -9.29 -6.29
N LEU A 24 18.00 -8.10 -6.59
CA LEU A 24 16.58 -7.74 -6.42
C LEU A 24 16.20 -6.57 -7.32
N VAL A 25 14.99 -6.59 -7.84
CA VAL A 25 14.41 -5.48 -8.60
C VAL A 25 13.23 -4.88 -7.84
N PHE A 26 13.32 -3.59 -7.50
CA PHE A 26 12.16 -2.82 -7.05
C PHE A 26 11.58 -2.05 -8.25
N VAL A 27 10.30 -2.32 -8.55
CA VAL A 27 9.59 -1.66 -9.64
C VAL A 27 8.74 -0.51 -9.10
N ALA A 28 9.00 0.70 -9.58
CA ALA A 28 8.18 1.88 -9.33
C ALA A 28 7.59 2.36 -10.66
N TRP A 29 6.51 1.73 -11.10
CA TRP A 29 5.80 2.05 -12.33
C TRP A 29 4.29 1.87 -12.15
N ALA A 30 3.51 2.85 -12.59
CA ALA A 30 2.06 2.84 -12.48
C ALA A 30 1.39 3.45 -13.72
N GLY A 31 0.07 3.27 -13.85
CA GLY A 31 -0.73 3.87 -14.92
C GLY A 31 -1.01 2.94 -16.09
N ALA A 32 -1.44 3.53 -17.20
CA ALA A 32 -2.02 2.81 -18.35
C ALA A 32 -1.08 1.80 -19.04
N THR A 33 0.23 1.96 -18.88
CA THR A 33 1.24 1.08 -19.50
C THR A 33 1.75 -0.02 -18.56
N SER A 34 1.22 -0.12 -17.33
CA SER A 34 1.66 -1.13 -16.34
C SER A 34 1.52 -2.55 -16.85
N GLY A 35 0.40 -2.89 -17.51
CA GLY A 35 0.22 -4.23 -18.08
C GLY A 35 1.28 -4.59 -19.11
N ALA A 36 1.63 -3.65 -20.02
CA ALA A 36 2.68 -3.86 -21.03
C ALA A 36 4.07 -4.03 -20.37
N MET A 37 4.35 -3.29 -19.31
CA MET A 37 5.58 -3.42 -18.55
C MET A 37 5.69 -4.79 -17.88
N TRP A 38 4.66 -5.24 -17.15
CA TRP A 38 4.66 -6.54 -16.51
C TRP A 38 4.75 -7.69 -17.52
N GLN A 39 4.05 -7.57 -18.64
CA GLN A 39 4.15 -8.52 -19.75
C GLN A 39 5.58 -8.62 -20.30
N ALA A 40 6.25 -7.50 -20.51
CA ALA A 40 7.64 -7.51 -20.99
C ALA A 40 8.59 -8.12 -19.96
N MET A 41 8.45 -7.81 -18.67
CA MET A 41 9.23 -8.41 -17.58
C MET A 41 9.07 -9.94 -17.54
N SER A 42 7.83 -10.43 -17.67
CA SER A 42 7.53 -11.87 -17.72
C SER A 42 8.13 -12.51 -18.98
N GLN A 43 7.87 -11.97 -20.18
CA GLN A 43 8.32 -12.55 -21.45
C GLN A 43 9.84 -12.58 -21.60
N GLN A 44 10.56 -11.63 -21.00
CA GLN A 44 12.01 -11.62 -21.01
C GLN A 44 12.63 -12.50 -19.91
N GLY A 45 11.83 -13.12 -19.03
CA GLY A 45 12.30 -14.03 -17.99
C GLY A 45 12.79 -13.32 -16.72
N VAL A 46 12.63 -12.00 -16.58
CA VAL A 46 13.09 -11.26 -15.38
C VAL A 46 12.46 -11.84 -14.11
N LEU A 47 11.16 -12.16 -14.16
CA LEU A 47 10.42 -12.71 -13.01
C LEU A 47 10.79 -14.16 -12.65
N ASP A 48 11.50 -14.86 -13.53
CA ASP A 48 11.97 -16.23 -13.30
C ASP A 48 13.40 -16.25 -12.74
N GLU A 49 14.17 -15.22 -13.03
CA GLU A 49 15.60 -15.17 -12.70
C GLU A 49 15.89 -14.29 -11.48
N ILE A 50 15.08 -13.24 -11.25
CA ILE A 50 15.37 -12.21 -10.24
C ILE A 50 14.15 -11.99 -9.36
N PRO A 51 14.29 -11.92 -8.02
CA PRO A 51 13.23 -11.48 -7.12
C PRO A 51 12.73 -10.07 -7.48
N VAL A 52 11.42 -9.93 -7.64
CA VAL A 52 10.80 -8.63 -7.99
C VAL A 52 9.83 -8.19 -6.90
N VAL A 53 9.95 -6.94 -6.51
CA VAL A 53 9.11 -6.28 -5.50
C VAL A 53 8.50 -5.02 -6.08
N THR A 54 7.24 -4.74 -5.76
CA THR A 54 6.55 -3.49 -6.09
C THR A 54 5.51 -3.13 -5.03
N GLY A 55 4.92 -1.95 -5.11
CA GLY A 55 3.72 -1.60 -4.35
C GLY A 55 2.48 -2.29 -4.94
N LEU A 56 1.63 -2.86 -4.10
CA LEU A 56 0.31 -3.31 -4.52
C LEU A 56 -0.63 -2.11 -4.61
N GLY A 57 -1.27 -1.94 -5.74
CA GLY A 57 -2.28 -0.91 -5.96
C GLY A 57 -3.65 -1.30 -5.40
N ASP A 58 -4.69 -0.58 -5.82
CA ASP A 58 -6.08 -0.93 -5.54
C ASP A 58 -6.53 -2.16 -6.33
N SER A 59 -7.67 -2.73 -5.95
CA SER A 59 -8.18 -3.99 -6.54
C SER A 59 -8.44 -3.86 -8.06
N ALA A 60 -8.75 -2.68 -8.56
CA ALA A 60 -8.96 -2.43 -9.99
C ALA A 60 -7.68 -2.62 -10.82
N THR A 61 -6.50 -2.53 -10.18
CA THR A 61 -5.19 -2.69 -10.85
C THR A 61 -4.68 -4.14 -10.89
N PHE A 62 -5.25 -5.06 -10.12
CA PHE A 62 -4.74 -6.43 -9.99
C PHE A 62 -4.64 -7.16 -11.32
N ALA A 63 -5.61 -6.99 -12.20
CA ALA A 63 -5.59 -7.58 -13.53
C ALA A 63 -4.40 -7.12 -14.41
N ALA A 64 -3.80 -5.96 -14.13
CA ALA A 64 -2.67 -5.46 -14.90
C ALA A 64 -1.39 -6.28 -14.68
N TYR A 65 -1.28 -6.98 -13.57
CA TYR A 65 -0.13 -7.86 -13.30
C TYR A 65 -0.19 -9.16 -14.12
N GLY A 66 -1.40 -9.65 -14.47
CA GLY A 66 -1.61 -10.85 -15.27
C GLY A 66 -0.86 -12.07 -14.70
N GLU A 67 -0.17 -12.80 -15.56
CA GLU A 67 0.62 -13.99 -15.18
C GLU A 67 1.82 -13.66 -14.25
N ALA A 68 2.21 -12.40 -14.16
CA ALA A 68 3.25 -11.95 -13.24
C ALA A 68 2.82 -11.95 -11.77
N SER A 69 1.51 -11.93 -11.49
CA SER A 69 0.92 -11.78 -10.15
C SER A 69 1.54 -12.69 -9.09
N GLU A 70 1.71 -13.96 -9.41
CA GLU A 70 2.19 -14.98 -8.48
C GLU A 70 3.72 -14.93 -8.24
N LYS A 71 4.46 -14.20 -9.09
CA LYS A 71 5.92 -14.10 -9.05
C LYS A 71 6.44 -12.82 -8.42
N ILE A 72 5.54 -11.93 -8.01
CA ILE A 72 5.86 -10.61 -7.45
C ILE A 72 5.60 -10.62 -5.96
N SER A 73 6.52 -10.08 -5.17
CA SER A 73 6.27 -9.72 -3.78
C SER A 73 5.75 -8.30 -3.70
N PHE A 74 4.60 -8.11 -3.08
CA PHE A 74 3.96 -6.81 -2.98
C PHE A 74 4.17 -6.19 -1.60
N LEU A 75 4.65 -4.95 -1.58
CA LEU A 75 4.54 -4.07 -0.43
C LEU A 75 3.14 -3.46 -0.45
N ASN A 76 2.41 -3.59 0.63
CA ASN A 76 1.01 -3.18 0.67
C ASN A 76 0.71 -2.28 1.85
N HIS A 77 -0.09 -1.24 1.58
CA HIS A 77 -0.59 -0.34 2.60
C HIS A 77 -1.76 -0.95 3.36
N TYR A 78 -2.72 -1.53 2.63
CA TYR A 78 -3.90 -2.17 3.20
C TYR A 78 -4.64 -3.00 2.15
N PHE A 79 -5.25 -4.09 2.60
CA PHE A 79 -6.34 -4.82 1.97
C PHE A 79 -7.25 -5.41 3.07
N PRO A 80 -8.54 -5.69 2.82
CA PRO A 80 -9.50 -6.06 3.87
C PRO A 80 -9.07 -7.20 4.78
N GLY A 81 -8.38 -8.21 4.24
CA GLY A 81 -7.87 -9.37 4.99
C GLY A 81 -6.50 -9.19 5.65
N ALA A 82 -5.91 -7.98 5.62
CA ALA A 82 -4.58 -7.75 6.18
C ALA A 82 -4.54 -7.70 7.70
N ASN A 83 -5.65 -7.31 8.33
CA ASN A 83 -5.76 -7.20 9.78
C ASN A 83 -7.15 -7.69 10.25
N ASP A 84 -7.17 -8.44 11.35
CA ASP A 84 -8.37 -9.00 11.97
C ASP A 84 -8.60 -8.32 13.32
N ASN A 85 -9.21 -7.11 13.30
CA ASN A 85 -9.62 -6.39 14.48
C ASN A 85 -11.03 -5.79 14.33
N ASP A 86 -11.65 -5.44 15.45
CA ASP A 86 -13.03 -4.94 15.48
C ASP A 86 -13.21 -3.64 14.71
N VAL A 87 -12.20 -2.77 14.66
CA VAL A 87 -12.25 -1.49 13.92
C VAL A 87 -12.21 -1.72 12.42
N ASN A 88 -11.38 -2.66 11.96
CA ASN A 88 -11.35 -3.07 10.56
C ASN A 88 -12.69 -3.69 10.14
N THR A 89 -13.24 -4.58 10.96
CA THR A 89 -14.54 -5.18 10.71
C THR A 89 -15.64 -4.13 10.62
N ALA A 90 -15.68 -3.17 11.55
CA ALA A 90 -16.66 -2.09 11.53
C ALA A 90 -16.54 -1.17 10.29
N MET A 91 -15.32 -0.87 9.85
CA MET A 91 -15.09 -0.11 8.63
C MET A 91 -15.60 -0.87 7.39
N ILE A 92 -15.26 -2.16 7.28
CA ILE A 92 -15.69 -3.01 6.16
C ILE A 92 -17.22 -3.06 6.09
N GLU A 93 -17.88 -3.38 7.21
CA GLU A 93 -19.34 -3.45 7.29
C GLU A 93 -20.03 -2.12 6.94
N ALA A 94 -19.46 -0.99 7.37
CA ALA A 94 -20.00 0.32 7.05
C ALA A 94 -19.90 0.66 5.55
N ILE A 95 -18.78 0.32 4.90
CA ILE A 95 -18.58 0.54 3.47
C ILE A 95 -19.51 -0.37 2.66
N ASP A 96 -19.61 -1.65 3.02
CA ASP A 96 -20.48 -2.62 2.36
C ASP A 96 -21.97 -2.23 2.47
N ALA A 97 -22.40 -1.70 3.63
CA ALA A 97 -23.77 -1.24 3.84
C ALA A 97 -24.17 -0.08 2.90
N GLU A 98 -23.21 0.74 2.48
CA GLU A 98 -23.40 1.80 1.49
C GLU A 98 -23.19 1.33 0.03
N GLY A 99 -22.95 0.02 -0.18
CA GLY A 99 -22.73 -0.58 -1.49
C GLY A 99 -21.34 -0.29 -2.08
N GLY A 100 -20.39 0.12 -1.23
CA GLY A 100 -18.98 0.29 -1.59
C GLY A 100 -18.21 -1.03 -1.52
N THR A 101 -16.93 -0.96 -1.87
CA THR A 101 -15.97 -2.06 -1.70
C THR A 101 -14.76 -1.54 -0.93
N PRO A 102 -14.43 -2.12 0.22
CA PRO A 102 -13.23 -1.75 0.97
C PRO A 102 -11.97 -2.02 0.14
N ASP A 103 -11.06 -1.05 0.08
CA ASP A 103 -9.86 -1.14 -0.74
C ASP A 103 -8.71 -0.35 -0.12
N LEU A 104 -7.59 -0.27 -0.82
CA LEU A 104 -6.28 0.25 -0.43
C LEU A 104 -6.32 1.51 0.46
N PHE A 105 -7.14 2.50 0.12
CA PHE A 105 -7.22 3.80 0.83
C PHE A 105 -8.40 3.92 1.79
N SER A 106 -9.18 2.86 1.98
CA SER A 106 -10.33 2.88 2.91
C SER A 106 -9.92 3.22 4.34
N PRO A 107 -8.83 2.63 4.91
CA PRO A 107 -8.41 2.97 6.27
C PRO A 107 -7.96 4.42 6.42
N ASP A 108 -7.42 5.05 5.38
CA ASP A 108 -6.96 6.44 5.48
C ASP A 108 -8.12 7.42 5.71
N GLY A 109 -9.22 7.23 4.97
CA GLY A 109 -10.44 8.01 5.17
C GLY A 109 -11.06 7.77 6.55
N PHE A 110 -11.07 6.53 7.01
CA PHE A 110 -11.60 6.15 8.32
C PHE A 110 -10.75 6.74 9.46
N ASN A 111 -9.43 6.61 9.38
CA ASN A 111 -8.47 7.18 10.34
C ASN A 111 -8.57 8.71 10.38
N ALA A 112 -8.67 9.37 9.23
CA ALA A 112 -8.85 10.80 9.14
C ALA A 112 -10.13 11.25 9.90
N ALA A 113 -11.22 10.49 9.79
CA ALA A 113 -12.45 10.77 10.54
C ALA A 113 -12.25 10.62 12.05
N ILE A 114 -11.57 9.56 12.53
CA ILE A 114 -11.23 9.38 13.94
C ILE A 114 -10.42 10.58 14.44
N MET A 115 -9.36 10.96 13.73
CA MET A 115 -8.50 12.07 14.09
C MET A 115 -9.25 13.40 14.13
N ILE A 116 -10.11 13.68 13.14
CA ILE A 116 -10.93 14.90 13.10
C ILE A 116 -11.88 14.97 14.28
N VAL A 117 -12.56 13.86 14.59
CA VAL A 117 -13.50 13.81 15.73
C VAL A 117 -12.76 14.08 17.04
N HIS A 118 -11.61 13.42 17.27
CA HIS A 118 -10.77 13.64 18.43
C HIS A 118 -10.32 15.12 18.53
N ALA A 119 -9.78 15.67 17.46
CA ALA A 119 -9.32 17.06 17.43
C ALA A 119 -10.44 18.07 17.76
N ILE A 120 -11.66 17.86 17.21
CA ILE A 120 -12.83 18.74 17.51
C ILE A 120 -13.23 18.62 18.98
N GLN A 121 -13.27 17.42 19.54
CA GLN A 121 -13.66 17.18 20.92
C GLN A 121 -12.70 17.85 21.92
N GLU A 122 -11.39 17.73 21.68
CA GLU A 122 -10.36 18.30 22.55
C GLU A 122 -10.13 19.80 22.31
N GLY A 123 -10.08 20.21 21.04
CA GLY A 123 -9.77 21.59 20.67
C GLY A 123 -10.95 22.57 20.80
N LYS A 124 -12.19 22.08 20.89
CA LYS A 124 -13.42 22.90 21.12
C LYS A 124 -13.55 24.11 20.21
N GLY A 125 -13.04 24.00 18.99
CA GLY A 125 -13.09 25.04 17.99
C GLY A 125 -11.85 25.96 17.92
N ASP A 126 -10.87 25.75 18.78
CA ASP A 126 -9.55 26.39 18.66
C ASP A 126 -8.61 25.51 17.83
N VAL A 127 -8.09 26.04 16.72
CA VAL A 127 -7.29 25.27 15.76
C VAL A 127 -5.94 24.85 16.34
N ASP A 128 -5.29 25.72 17.12
CA ASP A 128 -3.99 25.40 17.72
C ASP A 128 -4.15 24.27 18.76
N ALA A 129 -5.24 24.31 19.54
CA ALA A 129 -5.57 23.24 20.47
C ALA A 129 -5.93 21.92 19.73
N MET A 130 -6.59 21.99 18.57
CA MET A 130 -6.88 20.82 17.74
C MET A 130 -5.58 20.17 17.23
N ILE A 131 -4.63 20.95 16.77
CA ILE A 131 -3.33 20.46 16.32
C ILE A 131 -2.58 19.82 17.49
N ALA A 132 -2.49 20.51 18.63
CA ALA A 132 -1.83 20.00 19.83
C ALA A 132 -2.45 18.71 20.36
N ALA A 133 -3.77 18.52 20.22
CA ALA A 133 -4.46 17.29 20.60
C ALA A 133 -4.10 16.09 19.71
N LEU A 134 -3.68 16.33 18.47
CA LEU A 134 -3.24 15.26 17.55
C LEU A 134 -1.76 14.90 17.74
N GLU A 135 -0.94 15.78 18.29
CA GLU A 135 0.47 15.48 18.53
C GLU A 135 0.64 14.41 19.63
N GLY A 136 1.11 13.23 19.23
CA GLY A 136 1.24 12.07 20.09
C GLY A 136 -0.08 11.31 20.32
N PHE A 137 -1.13 11.60 19.55
CA PHE A 137 -2.40 10.89 19.67
C PHE A 137 -2.24 9.42 19.27
N GLU A 138 -2.63 8.53 20.17
CA GLU A 138 -2.64 7.09 19.97
C GLU A 138 -4.09 6.60 19.84
N PHE A 139 -4.36 5.75 18.87
CA PHE A 139 -5.69 5.19 18.65
C PHE A 139 -5.64 3.84 17.94
N ASP A 140 -6.69 3.06 18.08
CA ASP A 140 -6.90 1.85 17.31
C ASP A 140 -7.64 2.20 16.00
N GLY A 141 -7.04 1.85 14.89
CA GLY A 141 -7.61 2.00 13.56
C GLY A 141 -7.79 0.64 12.85
N PRO A 142 -8.24 0.63 11.60
CA PRO A 142 -8.41 -0.61 10.83
C PRO A 142 -7.13 -1.43 10.68
N LYS A 143 -5.97 -0.82 10.80
CA LYS A 143 -4.65 -1.46 10.73
C LYS A 143 -4.07 -1.79 12.12
N GLY A 144 -4.83 -1.67 13.19
CA GLY A 144 -4.40 -1.86 14.57
C GLY A 144 -3.99 -0.56 15.25
N ALA A 145 -3.10 -0.65 16.24
CA ALA A 145 -2.63 0.50 17.00
C ALA A 145 -1.82 1.46 16.12
N MET A 146 -2.12 2.74 16.22
CA MET A 146 -1.50 3.81 15.45
C MET A 146 -1.14 4.99 16.34
N THR A 147 -0.11 5.74 15.96
CA THR A 147 0.33 6.95 16.67
C THR A 147 0.61 8.08 15.70
N VAL A 148 0.08 9.25 15.97
CA VAL A 148 0.48 10.48 15.27
C VAL A 148 1.77 10.99 15.91
N ARG A 149 2.90 10.88 15.23
CA ARG A 149 4.20 11.31 15.75
C ARG A 149 4.24 12.83 15.93
N ALA A 150 4.50 13.28 17.17
CA ALA A 150 4.42 14.69 17.52
C ALA A 150 5.45 15.59 16.80
N SER A 151 6.61 15.05 16.41
CA SER A 151 7.71 15.83 15.84
C SER A 151 7.46 16.31 14.40
N ASP A 152 6.72 15.50 13.59
CA ASP A 152 6.52 15.78 12.16
C ASP A 152 5.12 15.36 11.64
N HIS A 153 4.23 14.95 12.55
CA HIS A 153 2.84 14.55 12.29
C HIS A 153 2.69 13.33 11.38
N ALA A 154 3.75 12.52 11.21
CA ALA A 154 3.65 11.25 10.50
C ALA A 154 2.76 10.27 11.27
N LEU A 155 1.86 9.58 10.58
CA LEU A 155 1.08 8.48 11.15
C LEU A 155 1.93 7.21 11.15
N ILE A 156 2.30 6.74 12.33
CA ILE A 156 3.09 5.53 12.54
C ILE A 156 2.12 4.36 12.62
N GLN A 157 2.28 3.39 11.72
CA GLN A 157 1.34 2.30 11.51
C GLN A 157 2.03 1.09 10.86
N GLU A 158 1.44 -0.09 11.01
CA GLU A 158 1.90 -1.31 10.35
C GLU A 158 1.83 -1.21 8.82
N MET A 159 2.72 -1.96 8.15
CA MET A 159 2.70 -2.17 6.71
C MET A 159 2.74 -3.68 6.42
N TYR A 160 2.30 -4.07 5.24
CA TYR A 160 2.11 -5.47 4.91
C TYR A 160 2.96 -5.90 3.72
N GLN A 161 3.38 -7.16 3.73
CA GLN A 161 3.82 -7.86 2.56
C GLN A 161 2.71 -8.81 2.10
N ALA A 162 2.37 -8.73 0.84
CA ALA A 162 1.33 -9.55 0.24
C ALA A 162 1.84 -10.27 -1.02
N LYS A 163 1.12 -11.30 -1.42
CA LYS A 163 1.15 -11.89 -2.75
C LYS A 163 -0.25 -11.86 -3.34
N LEU A 164 -0.37 -11.86 -4.65
CA LEU A 164 -1.64 -12.08 -5.33
C LEU A 164 -1.79 -13.57 -5.66
N VAL A 165 -2.93 -14.13 -5.31
CA VAL A 165 -3.29 -15.53 -5.63
C VAL A 165 -4.52 -15.55 -6.51
N ALA A 166 -4.59 -16.53 -7.41
CA ALA A 166 -5.74 -16.69 -8.28
C ALA A 166 -6.99 -17.10 -7.49
N ASP A 167 -8.11 -16.43 -7.76
CA ASP A 167 -9.44 -16.77 -7.23
C ASP A 167 -10.45 -16.73 -8.39
N GLY A 168 -10.69 -17.89 -9.02
CA GLY A 168 -11.46 -17.99 -10.26
C GLY A 168 -10.79 -17.22 -11.40
N ASP A 169 -11.51 -16.25 -11.96
CA ASP A 169 -11.03 -15.40 -13.06
C ASP A 169 -10.36 -14.09 -12.56
N THR A 170 -10.13 -13.94 -11.26
CA THR A 170 -9.56 -12.75 -10.64
C THR A 170 -8.37 -13.11 -9.75
N PHE A 171 -7.75 -12.08 -9.16
CA PHE A 171 -6.69 -12.21 -8.17
C PHE A 171 -7.12 -11.56 -6.87
N VAL A 172 -6.71 -12.17 -5.75
CA VAL A 172 -6.94 -11.62 -4.40
C VAL A 172 -5.63 -11.54 -3.64
N PRO A 173 -5.44 -10.55 -2.78
CA PRO A 173 -4.26 -10.44 -1.95
C PRO A 173 -4.30 -11.44 -0.80
N GLU A 174 -3.17 -12.10 -0.55
CA GLU A 174 -2.94 -12.96 0.60
C GLU A 174 -1.78 -12.39 1.42
N LEU A 175 -1.99 -12.26 2.74
CA LEU A 175 -0.97 -11.76 3.67
C LEU A 175 0.21 -12.74 3.73
N VAL A 176 1.41 -12.20 3.54
CA VAL A 176 2.68 -12.95 3.69
C VAL A 176 3.34 -12.59 5.01
N ASP A 177 3.43 -11.30 5.33
CA ASP A 177 4.06 -10.80 6.54
C ASP A 177 3.50 -9.43 6.93
N THR A 178 3.65 -9.08 8.21
CA THR A 178 3.31 -7.77 8.76
C THR A 178 4.56 -7.14 9.34
N ALA A 179 4.94 -5.99 8.82
CA ALA A 179 6.03 -5.19 9.37
C ALA A 179 5.50 -4.28 10.48
N ALA A 180 6.11 -4.38 11.66
CA ALA A 180 5.68 -3.57 12.80
C ALA A 180 5.83 -2.07 12.51
N ALA A 181 4.96 -1.26 13.10
CA ALA A 181 4.90 0.18 12.86
C ALA A 181 6.24 0.89 13.08
N ASP A 182 6.98 0.52 14.12
CA ASP A 182 8.30 1.11 14.43
C ASP A 182 9.39 0.72 13.43
N ASP A 183 9.31 -0.48 12.85
CA ASP A 183 10.31 -0.98 11.89
C ASP A 183 10.19 -0.31 10.53
N VAL A 184 9.00 0.20 10.19
CA VAL A 184 8.68 0.84 8.91
C VAL A 184 8.40 2.34 9.03
N ALA A 185 8.55 2.90 10.22
CA ALA A 185 8.38 4.32 10.46
C ALA A 185 9.31 5.14 9.55
N PRO A 186 8.80 6.15 8.83
CA PRO A 186 9.65 7.00 8.02
C PRO A 186 10.64 7.77 8.91
N PRO A 187 11.84 8.11 8.41
CA PRO A 187 12.75 9.01 9.11
C PRO A 187 12.03 10.29 9.49
N GLU A 188 12.34 10.85 10.68
CA GLU A 188 11.76 12.12 11.09
C GLU A 188 12.10 13.24 10.08
N ALA A 189 11.07 14.00 9.68
CA ALA A 189 11.29 15.16 8.85
C ALA A 189 12.03 16.24 9.66
N THR A 190 13.21 16.65 9.20
CA THR A 190 13.91 17.80 9.78
C THR A 190 13.18 19.09 9.42
N LYS A 191 12.80 19.87 10.44
CA LYS A 191 12.19 21.20 10.26
C LYS A 191 13.19 22.20 9.68
#